data_10a662c35760ec1fd31a5d9da6c69763
#
_entry.id   10a662c35760ec1fd31a5d9da6c69763
#
_cell.length_a   1.000
_cell.length_b   1.000
_cell.length_c   1.000
_cell.angle_alpha   90.00
_cell.angle_beta   90.00
_cell.angle_gamma   90.00
#
_symmetry.space_group_name_H-M   'P 1'
#
loop_
_entity.id
_entity.type
_entity.pdbx_description
1 polymer ?
#
loop_
_entity_poly.entity_id
_entity_poly.type
_entity_poly.pdbx_seq_one_letter_code
_entity_poly.pdbx_strand_id
1 'polypeptide(L)'
;MNGDKQFYGKYRGVVTDNQDPLMLGRIRAKVHDVLSDNESGWATPCVPYAGKGVGLFLIPPKDALVWIEFEHGEPDHPIWTGCFWAQGEVPVTPAVPEKKVLKTDVGTITLDDTSGSGNITIETTDGMKIVINSQEIEINNGQDANIKLNSNTVSINGDALEVT
;
A
#
# COMPACT_ATOMS: atom_id res chain seq x y z
N MET A 1 -18.20 29.27 30.62
CA MET A 1 -17.06 28.76 29.82
C MET A 1 -17.58 27.57 29.05
N ASN A 2 -17.90 27.75 27.78
CA ASN A 2 -18.14 26.61 26.92
C ASN A 2 -16.78 25.96 26.69
N GLY A 3 -16.51 24.85 27.37
CA GLY A 3 -15.34 24.07 27.10
C GLY A 3 -15.48 23.55 25.67
N ASP A 4 -14.54 23.89 24.79
CA ASP A 4 -14.50 23.38 23.42
C ASP A 4 -14.51 21.85 23.50
N LYS A 5 -15.41 21.24 22.75
CA LYS A 5 -15.58 19.80 22.73
C LYS A 5 -14.31 19.18 22.13
N GLN A 6 -13.60 18.39 22.93
CA GLN A 6 -12.40 17.68 22.50
C GLN A 6 -12.75 16.28 21.94
N PHE A 7 -12.04 15.87 20.90
CA PHE A 7 -12.27 14.61 20.19
C PHE A 7 -11.05 13.71 20.29
N TYR A 8 -11.07 12.79 21.22
CA TYR A 8 -10.01 11.80 21.43
C TYR A 8 -10.36 10.46 20.79
N GLY A 9 -9.33 9.71 20.38
CA GLY A 9 -9.45 8.41 19.73
C GLY A 9 -9.48 8.49 18.21
N LYS A 10 -9.87 7.37 17.57
CA LYS A 10 -9.86 7.23 16.11
C LYS A 10 -11.26 7.40 15.53
N TYR A 11 -11.34 8.18 14.48
CA TYR A 11 -12.57 8.45 13.74
C TYR A 11 -12.43 7.93 12.31
N ARG A 12 -13.53 7.44 11.75
CA ARG A 12 -13.57 7.01 10.35
C ARG A 12 -13.63 8.24 9.47
N GLY A 13 -12.77 8.25 8.43
CA GLY A 13 -12.76 9.30 7.41
C GLY A 13 -12.73 8.71 6.01
N VAL A 14 -13.10 9.55 5.04
CA VAL A 14 -12.98 9.27 3.61
C VAL A 14 -12.12 10.36 3.00
N VAL A 15 -11.06 9.99 2.29
CA VAL A 15 -10.16 10.95 1.64
C VAL A 15 -10.90 11.74 0.58
N THR A 16 -10.84 13.06 0.66
CA THR A 16 -11.45 13.99 -0.30
C THR A 16 -10.41 14.65 -1.20
N ASP A 17 -9.20 14.89 -0.67
CA ASP A 17 -8.08 15.47 -1.39
C ASP A 17 -6.75 14.92 -0.85
N ASN A 18 -5.87 14.52 -1.76
CA ASN A 18 -4.52 14.04 -1.47
C ASN A 18 -3.43 14.81 -2.24
N GLN A 19 -3.79 15.94 -2.86
CA GLN A 19 -2.87 16.80 -3.60
C GLN A 19 -2.34 17.91 -2.67
N ASP A 20 -1.51 17.51 -1.69
CA ASP A 20 -0.96 18.44 -0.72
C ASP A 20 -0.07 19.50 -1.37
N PRO A 21 -0.41 20.81 -1.30
CA PRO A 21 0.38 21.87 -1.92
C PRO A 21 1.76 22.06 -1.29
N LEU A 22 1.98 21.55 -0.07
CA LEU A 22 3.30 21.57 0.57
C LEU A 22 4.10 20.28 0.36
N MET A 23 3.53 19.28 -0.34
CA MET A 23 4.17 17.97 -0.64
C MET A 23 4.69 17.24 0.60
N LEU A 24 3.96 17.34 1.72
CA LEU A 24 4.28 16.70 3.00
C LEU A 24 3.54 15.36 3.20
N GLY A 25 2.75 14.93 2.20
CA GLY A 25 1.94 13.70 2.29
C GLY A 25 0.70 13.84 3.14
N ARG A 26 0.21 15.08 3.33
CA ARG A 26 -1.05 15.35 4.02
C ARG A 26 -2.23 15.04 3.11
N ILE A 27 -3.37 14.76 3.73
CA ILE A 27 -4.64 14.55 3.05
C ILE A 27 -5.72 15.43 3.67
N ARG A 28 -6.83 15.63 2.94
CA ARG A 28 -8.08 16.08 3.51
C ARG A 28 -9.07 14.94 3.54
N ALA A 29 -9.93 14.93 4.52
CA ALA A 29 -10.93 13.87 4.68
C ALA A 29 -12.26 14.41 5.20
N LYS A 30 -13.35 13.75 4.84
CA LYS A 30 -14.63 13.87 5.53
C LYS A 30 -14.62 12.98 6.75
N VAL A 31 -14.86 13.56 7.93
CA VAL A 31 -14.95 12.88 9.22
C VAL A 31 -16.31 13.18 9.82
N HIS A 32 -17.32 12.44 9.38
CA HIS A 32 -18.72 12.77 9.64
C HIS A 32 -19.07 12.91 11.13
N ASP A 33 -18.51 12.04 11.96
CA ASP A 33 -18.78 12.01 13.41
C ASP A 33 -18.25 13.25 14.14
N VAL A 34 -17.33 14.01 13.55
CA VAL A 34 -16.69 15.18 14.16
C VAL A 34 -17.01 16.47 13.42
N LEU A 35 -16.89 16.44 12.10
CA LEU A 35 -16.97 17.61 11.22
C LEU A 35 -18.29 17.70 10.45
N SER A 36 -19.22 16.76 10.68
CA SER A 36 -20.46 16.64 9.91
C SER A 36 -20.16 16.55 8.41
N ASP A 37 -20.74 17.41 7.59
CA ASP A 37 -20.50 17.41 6.13
C ASP A 37 -19.28 18.21 5.69
N ASN A 38 -18.58 18.86 6.63
CA ASN A 38 -17.40 19.64 6.31
C ASN A 38 -16.17 18.74 6.08
N GLU A 39 -15.29 19.23 5.22
CA GLU A 39 -13.98 18.64 5.01
C GLU A 39 -13.00 19.08 6.11
N SER A 40 -12.08 18.23 6.48
CA SER A 40 -11.02 18.56 7.45
C SER A 40 -10.01 19.56 6.86
N GLY A 41 -9.24 20.20 7.74
CA GLY A 41 -7.93 20.76 7.36
C GLY A 41 -7.00 19.67 6.79
N TRP A 42 -5.80 20.07 6.38
CA TRP A 42 -4.77 19.13 5.94
C TRP A 42 -4.27 18.27 7.10
N ALA A 43 -4.66 16.99 7.10
CA ALA A 43 -4.26 16.00 8.10
C ALA A 43 -2.80 15.57 7.91
N THR A 44 -1.99 15.72 8.94
CA THR A 44 -0.58 15.32 8.94
C THR A 44 -0.46 13.79 8.93
N PRO A 45 0.48 13.20 8.16
CA PRO A 45 0.67 11.75 8.15
C PRO A 45 1.30 11.23 9.45
N CYS A 46 0.72 10.18 10.03
CA CYS A 46 1.37 9.34 11.04
C CYS A 46 1.74 8.01 10.36
N VAL A 47 2.96 7.90 9.88
CA VAL A 47 3.46 6.74 9.12
C VAL A 47 4.47 5.94 9.94
N PRO A 48 4.64 4.63 9.66
CA PRO A 48 5.55 3.76 10.43
C PRO A 48 7.01 4.18 10.39
N TYR A 49 7.44 4.86 9.32
CA TYR A 49 8.82 5.27 9.14
C TYR A 49 8.90 6.56 8.33
N ALA A 50 9.50 7.59 8.92
CA ALA A 50 9.76 8.87 8.27
C ALA A 50 11.02 9.53 8.86
N GLY A 51 11.75 10.29 8.04
CA GLY A 51 12.91 11.07 8.44
C GLY A 51 13.37 11.98 7.30
N LYS A 52 14.47 12.70 7.49
CA LYS A 52 15.01 13.59 6.46
C LYS A 52 15.49 12.79 5.24
N GLY A 53 14.70 12.82 4.16
CA GLY A 53 15.02 12.13 2.91
C GLY A 53 14.86 10.61 2.93
N VAL A 54 14.21 10.06 3.97
CA VAL A 54 13.93 8.62 4.11
C VAL A 54 12.53 8.39 4.68
N GLY A 55 11.89 7.29 4.30
CA GLY A 55 10.57 6.97 4.84
C GLY A 55 9.74 6.03 3.97
N LEU A 56 8.57 5.65 4.49
CA LEU A 56 7.51 4.96 3.77
C LEU A 56 6.50 6.01 3.28
N PHE A 57 6.58 6.35 2.00
CA PHE A 57 5.71 7.38 1.39
C PHE A 57 4.63 6.70 0.55
N LEU A 58 3.49 6.40 1.18
CA LEU A 58 2.33 5.76 0.58
C LEU A 58 1.10 6.57 0.96
N ILE A 59 0.68 7.48 0.09
CA ILE A 59 -0.45 8.37 0.34
C ILE A 59 -1.73 7.69 -0.15
N PRO A 60 -2.78 7.60 0.70
CA PRO A 60 -4.03 6.99 0.30
C PRO A 60 -4.69 7.76 -0.85
N PRO A 61 -5.26 7.05 -1.83
CA PRO A 61 -5.95 7.68 -2.94
C PRO A 61 -7.24 8.38 -2.47
N LYS A 62 -7.78 9.26 -3.31
CA LYS A 62 -9.11 9.83 -3.11
C LYS A 62 -10.13 8.69 -2.96
N ASP A 63 -11.12 8.91 -2.12
CA ASP A 63 -12.18 7.99 -1.72
C ASP A 63 -11.71 6.80 -0.84
N ALA A 64 -10.40 6.69 -0.52
CA ALA A 64 -9.91 5.69 0.42
C ALA A 64 -10.44 5.93 1.84
N LEU A 65 -10.65 4.83 2.56
CA LEU A 65 -11.08 4.85 3.95
C LEU A 65 -9.87 4.97 4.88
N VAL A 66 -9.91 5.97 5.76
CA VAL A 66 -8.79 6.32 6.65
C VAL A 66 -9.23 6.45 8.09
N TRP A 67 -8.28 6.24 9.01
CA TRP A 67 -8.41 6.59 10.40
C TRP A 67 -7.85 7.99 10.64
N ILE A 68 -8.66 8.85 11.24
CA ILE A 68 -8.29 10.23 11.61
C ILE A 68 -8.29 10.35 13.13
N GLU A 69 -7.25 10.95 13.66
CA GLU A 69 -7.12 11.44 15.02
C GLU A 69 -6.99 12.96 15.01
N PHE A 70 -7.12 13.59 16.16
CA PHE A 70 -6.96 15.03 16.31
C PHE A 70 -5.94 15.31 17.41
N GLU A 71 -4.91 16.09 17.08
CA GLU A 71 -3.87 16.46 18.04
C GLU A 71 -4.48 17.20 19.23
N HIS A 72 -4.22 16.71 20.42
CA HIS A 72 -4.86 17.20 21.68
C HIS A 72 -6.41 17.20 21.66
N GLY A 73 -7.04 16.44 20.75
CA GLY A 73 -8.48 16.40 20.57
C GLY A 73 -9.06 17.61 19.81
N GLU A 74 -8.22 18.41 19.16
CA GLU A 74 -8.62 19.64 18.46
C GLU A 74 -8.92 19.36 16.99
N PRO A 75 -10.15 19.56 16.50
CA PRO A 75 -10.54 19.25 15.12
C PRO A 75 -9.74 19.99 14.03
N ASP A 76 -9.15 21.13 14.40
CA ASP A 76 -8.34 21.94 13.47
C ASP A 76 -6.94 21.34 13.23
N HIS A 77 -6.53 20.35 14.03
CA HIS A 77 -5.25 19.67 13.92
C HIS A 77 -5.41 18.18 13.62
N PRO A 78 -5.94 17.81 12.42
CA PRO A 78 -6.16 16.41 12.06
C PRO A 78 -4.85 15.69 11.75
N ILE A 79 -4.80 14.39 12.09
CA ILE A 79 -3.72 13.45 11.80
C ILE A 79 -4.35 12.23 11.15
N TRP A 80 -3.88 11.80 9.96
CA TRP A 80 -4.28 10.50 9.44
C TRP A 80 -3.29 9.41 9.90
N THR A 81 -3.83 8.31 10.46
CA THR A 81 -3.03 7.32 11.20
C THR A 81 -3.10 5.93 10.60
N GLY A 82 -3.60 5.80 9.39
CA GLY A 82 -3.71 4.55 8.65
C GLY A 82 -4.96 4.47 7.82
N CYS A 83 -5.10 3.33 7.12
CA CYS A 83 -6.21 3.05 6.24
C CYS A 83 -6.92 1.76 6.68
N PHE A 84 -8.12 1.53 6.14
CA PHE A 84 -8.83 0.27 6.26
C PHE A 84 -9.64 0.01 4.99
N TRP A 85 -10.06 -1.23 4.78
CA TRP A 85 -10.86 -1.62 3.62
C TRP A 85 -12.32 -1.80 4.00
N ALA A 86 -13.22 -1.46 3.07
CA ALA A 86 -14.58 -1.95 3.13
C ALA A 86 -14.65 -3.43 2.69
N GLN A 87 -15.83 -4.01 2.82
CA GLN A 87 -16.04 -5.40 2.40
C GLN A 87 -15.79 -5.54 0.89
N GLY A 88 -14.91 -6.44 0.50
CA GLY A 88 -14.58 -6.72 -0.90
C GLY A 88 -13.48 -5.85 -1.51
N GLU A 89 -12.87 -4.93 -0.74
CA GLU A 89 -11.82 -4.02 -1.22
C GLU A 89 -10.39 -4.50 -0.94
N VAL A 90 -10.24 -5.62 -0.26
CA VAL A 90 -8.91 -6.17 0.06
C VAL A 90 -8.15 -6.49 -1.23
N PRO A 91 -6.87 -6.09 -1.37
CA PRO A 91 -6.13 -6.12 -2.64
C PRO A 91 -5.70 -7.53 -3.10
N VAL A 92 -6.06 -8.58 -2.39
CA VAL A 92 -5.67 -9.98 -2.67
C VAL A 92 -6.83 -10.95 -2.52
N THR A 93 -6.87 -11.97 -3.38
CA THR A 93 -7.85 -13.07 -3.31
C THR A 93 -7.12 -14.41 -3.48
N PRO A 94 -7.27 -15.39 -2.57
CA PRO A 94 -7.93 -15.26 -1.27
C PRO A 94 -7.14 -14.36 -0.31
N ALA A 95 -7.86 -13.64 0.57
CA ALA A 95 -7.27 -12.85 1.64
C ALA A 95 -6.96 -13.75 2.84
N VAL A 96 -5.78 -14.34 2.85
CA VAL A 96 -5.30 -15.28 3.87
C VAL A 96 -4.02 -14.79 4.52
N PRO A 97 -3.73 -15.18 5.78
CA PRO A 97 -2.55 -14.69 6.51
C PRO A 97 -1.20 -14.97 5.83
N GLU A 98 -1.12 -16.01 5.02
CA GLU A 98 0.09 -16.39 4.29
C GLU A 98 0.46 -15.37 3.21
N LYS A 99 -0.48 -14.58 2.70
CA LYS A 99 -0.23 -13.59 1.65
C LYS A 99 -0.06 -12.18 2.20
N LYS A 100 1.09 -11.56 1.96
CA LYS A 100 1.40 -10.16 2.23
C LYS A 100 1.56 -9.45 0.89
N VAL A 101 0.82 -8.37 0.71
CA VAL A 101 0.72 -7.72 -0.61
C VAL A 101 0.86 -6.20 -0.49
N LEU A 102 1.74 -5.63 -1.31
CA LEU A 102 1.74 -4.21 -1.63
C LEU A 102 1.28 -4.06 -3.08
N LYS A 103 0.11 -3.46 -3.28
CA LYS A 103 -0.51 -3.32 -4.60
C LYS A 103 -0.81 -1.86 -4.92
N THR A 104 -0.49 -1.47 -6.14
CA THR A 104 -0.84 -0.19 -6.76
C THR A 104 -1.60 -0.41 -8.06
N ASP A 105 -1.98 0.66 -8.74
CA ASP A 105 -2.67 0.57 -10.03
C ASP A 105 -1.83 -0.11 -11.14
N VAL A 106 -0.50 -0.04 -11.02
CA VAL A 106 0.42 -0.52 -12.07
C VAL A 106 1.20 -1.77 -11.70
N GLY A 107 1.21 -2.17 -10.43
CA GLY A 107 2.00 -3.33 -10.03
C GLY A 107 1.71 -3.85 -8.63
N THR A 108 2.20 -5.06 -8.37
CA THR A 108 2.01 -5.79 -7.12
C THR A 108 3.33 -6.41 -6.67
N ILE A 109 3.63 -6.29 -5.39
CA ILE A 109 4.65 -7.08 -4.69
C ILE A 109 3.93 -8.04 -3.76
N THR A 110 4.11 -9.33 -3.94
CA THR A 110 3.53 -10.38 -3.10
C THR A 110 4.63 -11.17 -2.40
N LEU A 111 4.47 -11.37 -1.09
CA LEU A 111 5.20 -12.34 -0.29
C LEU A 111 4.19 -13.43 0.10
N ASP A 112 4.36 -14.63 -0.45
CA ASP A 112 3.49 -15.78 -0.18
C ASP A 112 4.23 -16.78 0.71
N ASP A 113 3.81 -16.92 1.96
CA ASP A 113 4.40 -17.83 2.94
C ASP A 113 3.72 -19.21 2.94
N THR A 114 2.98 -19.56 1.90
CA THR A 114 2.32 -20.88 1.82
C THR A 114 3.36 -22.00 1.88
N SER A 115 3.21 -22.90 2.85
CA SER A 115 4.16 -24.00 3.07
C SER A 115 4.31 -24.86 1.82
N GLY A 116 5.53 -25.08 1.37
CA GLY A 116 5.88 -25.91 0.21
C GLY A 116 5.71 -25.26 -1.16
N SER A 117 5.08 -24.06 -1.23
CA SER A 117 4.88 -23.33 -2.50
C SER A 117 5.09 -21.83 -2.38
N GLY A 118 5.63 -21.37 -1.25
CA GLY A 118 5.87 -19.97 -0.99
C GLY A 118 6.82 -19.33 -2.00
N ASN A 119 6.60 -18.04 -2.27
CA ASN A 119 7.40 -17.29 -3.24
C ASN A 119 7.36 -15.78 -2.96
N ILE A 120 8.27 -15.06 -3.62
CA ILE A 120 8.24 -13.61 -3.75
C ILE A 120 7.92 -13.31 -5.22
N THR A 121 6.87 -12.54 -5.46
CA THR A 121 6.50 -12.11 -6.81
C THR A 121 6.47 -10.59 -6.89
N ILE A 122 7.08 -10.03 -7.92
CA ILE A 122 6.92 -8.64 -8.34
C ILE A 122 6.32 -8.68 -9.74
N GLU A 123 5.15 -8.09 -9.92
CA GLU A 123 4.46 -8.14 -11.21
C GLU A 123 3.82 -6.80 -11.58
N THR A 124 3.72 -6.53 -12.87
CA THR A 124 2.97 -5.41 -13.42
C THR A 124 1.60 -5.85 -13.91
N THR A 125 0.67 -4.91 -14.06
CA THR A 125 -0.66 -5.18 -14.62
C THR A 125 -0.61 -5.70 -16.07
N ASP A 126 0.49 -5.43 -16.79
CA ASP A 126 0.73 -5.90 -18.16
C ASP A 126 1.34 -7.30 -18.24
N GLY A 127 1.54 -7.95 -17.09
CA GLY A 127 2.00 -9.33 -16.98
C GLY A 127 3.52 -9.53 -16.95
N MET A 128 4.32 -8.46 -16.94
CA MET A 128 5.76 -8.59 -16.65
C MET A 128 5.95 -8.98 -15.20
N LYS A 129 6.84 -9.93 -14.92
CA LYS A 129 7.04 -10.40 -13.54
C LYS A 129 8.46 -10.90 -13.25
N ILE A 130 8.79 -10.84 -11.98
CA ILE A 130 9.93 -11.53 -11.36
C ILE A 130 9.37 -12.46 -10.30
N VAL A 131 9.74 -13.73 -10.33
CA VAL A 131 9.36 -14.74 -9.33
C VAL A 131 10.62 -15.32 -8.70
N ILE A 132 10.65 -15.35 -7.39
CA ILE A 132 11.70 -16.00 -6.61
C ILE A 132 11.02 -17.05 -5.71
N ASN A 133 11.38 -18.30 -5.90
CA ASN A 133 10.89 -19.41 -5.08
C ASN A 133 12.06 -20.32 -4.62
N SER A 134 11.76 -21.45 -4.00
CA SER A 134 12.77 -22.37 -3.47
C SER A 134 13.56 -23.12 -4.55
N GLN A 135 13.17 -23.03 -5.82
CA GLN A 135 13.76 -23.79 -6.92
C GLN A 135 14.43 -22.92 -7.95
N GLU A 136 13.87 -21.73 -8.24
CA GLU A 136 14.34 -20.87 -9.31
C GLU A 136 14.07 -19.37 -9.06
N ILE A 137 14.77 -18.55 -9.83
CA ILE A 137 14.45 -17.16 -10.09
C ILE A 137 14.04 -17.06 -11.56
N GLU A 138 12.85 -16.54 -11.82
CA GLU A 138 12.34 -16.28 -13.17
C GLU A 138 12.11 -14.78 -13.37
N ILE A 139 12.58 -14.27 -14.51
CA ILE A 139 12.23 -12.94 -15.03
C ILE A 139 11.47 -13.17 -16.34
N ASN A 140 10.25 -12.62 -16.44
CA ASN A 140 9.35 -12.85 -17.58
C ASN A 140 8.74 -11.53 -18.03
N ASN A 141 8.72 -11.27 -19.33
CA ASN A 141 8.18 -10.02 -19.90
C ASN A 141 6.65 -10.05 -20.13
N GLY A 142 5.97 -11.11 -19.66
CA GLY A 142 4.52 -11.29 -19.88
C GLY A 142 4.13 -11.79 -21.29
N GLN A 143 5.12 -12.08 -22.12
CA GLN A 143 5.00 -12.67 -23.44
C GLN A 143 5.88 -13.92 -23.55
N ASP A 144 6.72 -14.04 -24.55
CA ASP A 144 7.50 -15.25 -24.79
C ASP A 144 8.96 -15.15 -24.31
N ALA A 145 9.41 -13.99 -23.83
CA ALA A 145 10.79 -13.81 -23.39
C ALA A 145 10.93 -13.99 -21.88
N ASN A 146 11.84 -14.89 -21.48
CA ASN A 146 12.15 -15.14 -20.07
C ASN A 146 13.63 -15.46 -19.85
N ILE A 147 14.06 -15.24 -18.62
CA ILE A 147 15.35 -15.71 -18.09
C ILE A 147 15.05 -16.50 -16.82
N LYS A 148 15.63 -17.71 -16.72
CA LYS A 148 15.51 -18.55 -15.51
C LYS A 148 16.89 -18.89 -14.97
N LEU A 149 17.03 -18.82 -13.66
CA LEU A 149 18.17 -19.30 -12.90
C LEU A 149 17.67 -20.48 -12.05
N ASN A 150 18.15 -21.67 -12.37
CA ASN A 150 17.73 -22.89 -11.69
C ASN A 150 18.98 -23.75 -11.41
N SER A 151 19.24 -24.08 -10.14
CA SER A 151 20.44 -24.82 -9.73
C SER A 151 21.73 -24.15 -10.23
N ASN A 152 22.46 -24.77 -11.17
CA ASN A 152 23.68 -24.22 -11.79
C ASN A 152 23.48 -23.76 -13.25
N THR A 153 22.23 -23.66 -13.69
CA THR A 153 21.87 -23.35 -15.09
C THR A 153 21.25 -21.97 -15.19
N VAL A 154 21.63 -21.21 -16.19
CA VAL A 154 20.94 -20.00 -16.68
C VAL A 154 20.37 -20.30 -18.03
N SER A 155 19.07 -20.23 -18.20
CA SER A 155 18.39 -20.41 -19.50
C SER A 155 17.69 -19.12 -19.94
N ILE A 156 17.70 -18.88 -21.25
CA ILE A 156 17.04 -17.74 -21.89
C ILE A 156 16.05 -18.30 -22.91
N ASN A 157 14.78 -17.89 -22.80
CA ASN A 157 13.68 -18.37 -23.65
C ASN A 157 13.61 -19.91 -23.70
N GLY A 158 13.56 -20.52 -22.53
CA GLY A 158 13.62 -21.98 -22.40
C GLY A 158 15.03 -22.48 -22.68
N ASP A 159 15.21 -23.22 -23.75
CA ASP A 159 16.45 -23.83 -24.21
C ASP A 159 17.09 -23.15 -25.44
N ALA A 160 16.61 -21.93 -25.79
CA ALA A 160 17.23 -21.16 -26.90
C ALA A 160 18.69 -20.80 -26.62
N LEU A 161 19.02 -20.52 -25.35
CA LEU A 161 20.40 -20.40 -24.83
C LEU A 161 20.47 -20.92 -23.40
N GLU A 162 21.34 -21.88 -23.14
CA GLU A 162 21.61 -22.42 -21.82
C GLU A 162 23.11 -22.32 -21.50
N VAL A 163 23.40 -21.87 -20.27
CA VAL A 163 24.77 -21.79 -19.73
C VAL A 163 24.78 -22.57 -18.41
N THR A 164 25.66 -23.56 -18.32
CA THR A 164 25.81 -24.48 -17.16
C THR A 164 27.19 -24.37 -16.51
#